data_309f0f0d0bbd54eb88c2176a82da4c6b
#
_entry.id   309f0f0d0bbd54eb88c2176a82da4c6b
#
_cell.length_a   1.000
_cell.length_b   1.000
_cell.length_c   1.000
_cell.angle_alpha   90.00
_cell.angle_beta   90.00
_cell.angle_gamma   90.00
#
_symmetry.space_group_name_H-M   'P 1'
#
loop_
_entity.id
_entity.type
_entity.pdbx_description
1 polymer ?
#
loop_
_entity_poly.entity_id
_entity_poly.type
_entity_poly.pdbx_seq_one_letter_code
_entity_poly.pdbx_strand_id
1 'polypeptide(L)'
;MVTAAPAPRSSTYRASDGAAYERFLGRWSRVLARPFAEFARLPEDGAILDVGCGTGSLTLSLAERRRGRVSEIDIAAPYIAFARSRPVGDRADFAVGDACHLPYADRHFGASLAQLALNFVTDPALALREMRRVVRPGGVVAAAVWDFRGGLVYQRLFWDTAAGLDPQAGAARDRLFASPLALPDGLPELWREAGLRGIERGSITIRMEYADFADYWEPLLGGQGPVGAYVASLSPDRHRVIEERVRLSYLSGAPDGPRSMTATAWAVRGTVR
;
A
#
# COMPACT_ATOMS: atom_id res chain seq x y z
N MET A 1 -29.04 26.01 -2.66
CA MET A 1 -28.05 24.96 -3.01
C MET A 1 -27.48 24.44 -1.72
N VAL A 2 -27.91 23.27 -1.27
CA VAL A 2 -27.34 22.60 -0.08
C VAL A 2 -26.04 21.95 -0.55
N THR A 3 -24.92 22.49 -0.14
CA THR A 3 -23.61 21.84 -0.33
C THR A 3 -23.60 20.58 0.54
N ALA A 4 -23.67 19.42 -0.10
CA ALA A 4 -23.50 18.16 0.60
C ALA A 4 -22.15 18.20 1.35
N ALA A 5 -22.17 17.86 2.64
CA ALA A 5 -20.95 17.70 3.43
C ALA A 5 -20.06 16.67 2.73
N PRO A 6 -18.73 16.91 2.68
CA PRO A 6 -17.82 15.94 2.10
C PRO A 6 -17.97 14.61 2.85
N ALA A 7 -18.15 13.52 2.11
CA ALA A 7 -18.21 12.18 2.68
C ALA A 7 -17.01 11.94 3.62
N PRO A 8 -17.20 11.26 4.76
CA PRO A 8 -16.10 10.98 5.67
C PRO A 8 -15.01 10.24 4.91
N ARG A 9 -13.76 10.69 5.03
CA ARG A 9 -12.62 10.08 4.36
C ARG A 9 -12.43 8.66 4.92
N SER A 10 -12.65 7.66 4.10
CA SER A 10 -12.46 6.24 4.46
C SER A 10 -10.98 5.81 4.43
N SER A 11 -10.04 6.76 4.33
CA SER A 11 -8.60 6.50 4.35
C SER A 11 -7.85 7.42 5.30
N THR A 12 -6.92 6.83 6.04
CA THR A 12 -5.96 7.53 6.92
C THR A 12 -4.67 7.92 6.20
N TYR A 13 -4.48 7.51 4.95
CA TYR A 13 -3.28 7.79 4.17
C TYR A 13 -3.33 9.17 3.53
N ARG A 14 -2.24 9.94 3.69
CA ARG A 14 -2.07 11.21 2.97
C ARG A 14 -1.56 10.93 1.56
N ALA A 15 -2.43 11.13 0.57
CA ALA A 15 -2.16 10.91 -0.84
C ALA A 15 -2.39 12.24 -1.59
N SER A 16 -1.33 12.94 -1.96
CA SER A 16 -1.41 14.28 -2.56
C SER A 16 -0.71 14.42 -3.91
N ASP A 17 0.29 13.58 -4.19
CA ASP A 17 1.13 13.65 -5.40
C ASP A 17 1.58 12.27 -5.82
N GLY A 18 1.15 11.82 -7.02
CA GLY A 18 1.49 10.50 -7.57
C GLY A 18 2.98 10.37 -7.92
N ALA A 19 3.63 11.43 -8.41
CA ALA A 19 5.05 11.40 -8.73
C ALA A 19 5.92 11.33 -7.46
N ALA A 20 5.53 12.04 -6.40
CA ALA A 20 6.19 11.95 -5.10
C ALA A 20 6.00 10.54 -4.50
N TYR A 21 4.81 9.94 -4.63
CA TYR A 21 4.57 8.56 -4.21
C TYR A 21 5.45 7.56 -4.98
N GLU A 22 5.62 7.73 -6.29
CA GLU A 22 6.47 6.84 -7.09
C GLU A 22 7.93 6.86 -6.64
N ARG A 23 8.47 8.03 -6.32
CA ARG A 23 9.82 8.15 -5.74
C ARG A 23 9.92 7.50 -4.37
N PHE A 24 8.86 7.61 -3.56
CA PHE A 24 8.83 7.11 -2.18
C PHE A 24 8.61 5.59 -2.12
N LEU A 25 7.42 5.13 -2.46
CA LEU A 25 7.00 3.73 -2.33
C LEU A 25 6.61 3.07 -3.65
N GLY A 26 6.21 3.82 -4.67
CA GLY A 26 5.70 3.26 -5.91
C GLY A 26 6.73 2.36 -6.60
N ARG A 27 8.00 2.75 -6.61
CA ARG A 27 9.10 1.93 -7.15
C ARG A 27 9.18 0.55 -6.48
N TRP A 28 8.93 0.48 -5.18
CA TRP A 28 8.96 -0.77 -4.41
C TRP A 28 7.64 -1.55 -4.48
N SER A 29 6.51 -0.84 -4.53
CA SER A 29 5.20 -1.44 -4.79
C SER A 29 5.19 -2.21 -6.09
N ARG A 30 5.91 -1.73 -7.12
CA ARG A 30 6.08 -2.41 -8.40
C ARG A 30 6.90 -3.69 -8.28
N VAL A 31 7.95 -3.68 -7.46
CA VAL A 31 8.75 -4.90 -7.18
C VAL A 31 7.90 -5.95 -6.46
N LEU A 32 7.03 -5.51 -5.53
CA LEU A 32 6.12 -6.41 -4.80
C LEU A 32 4.99 -6.96 -5.69
N ALA A 33 4.56 -6.22 -6.70
CA ALA A 33 3.37 -6.53 -7.49
C ALA A 33 3.41 -7.92 -8.13
N ARG A 34 4.55 -8.30 -8.71
CA ARG A 34 4.71 -9.61 -9.35
C ARG A 34 4.58 -10.77 -8.36
N PRO A 35 5.38 -10.86 -7.29
CA PRO A 35 5.26 -11.97 -6.35
C PRO A 35 3.91 -12.00 -5.63
N PHE A 36 3.26 -10.83 -5.42
CA PHE A 36 1.90 -10.79 -4.88
C PHE A 36 0.87 -11.37 -5.87
N ALA A 37 0.94 -11.04 -7.15
CA ALA A 37 0.05 -11.61 -8.17
C ALA A 37 0.25 -13.13 -8.31
N GLU A 38 1.48 -13.62 -8.21
CA GLU A 38 1.80 -15.05 -8.20
C GLU A 38 1.23 -15.75 -6.95
N PHE A 39 1.36 -15.15 -5.77
CA PHE A 39 0.76 -15.64 -4.53
C PHE A 39 -0.77 -15.69 -4.60
N ALA A 40 -1.41 -14.68 -5.20
CA ALA A 40 -2.85 -14.61 -5.33
C ALA A 40 -3.45 -15.75 -6.18
N ARG A 41 -2.68 -16.36 -7.08
CA ARG A 41 -3.12 -17.46 -7.98
C ARG A 41 -4.41 -17.08 -8.71
N LEU A 42 -4.32 -16.04 -9.49
CA LEU A 42 -5.48 -15.45 -10.17
C LEU A 42 -6.12 -16.44 -11.15
N PRO A 43 -7.45 -16.45 -11.28
CA PRO A 43 -8.13 -17.28 -12.29
C PRO A 43 -7.67 -16.86 -13.70
N GLU A 44 -7.65 -17.80 -14.63
CA GLU A 44 -7.21 -17.54 -16.02
C GLU A 44 -8.15 -16.57 -16.73
N ASP A 45 -9.45 -16.65 -16.44
CA ASP A 45 -10.53 -15.87 -17.03
C ASP A 45 -11.15 -14.87 -16.03
N GLY A 46 -11.85 -13.88 -16.58
CA GLY A 46 -12.56 -12.86 -15.85
C GLY A 46 -11.76 -11.59 -15.60
N ALA A 47 -12.48 -10.48 -15.46
CA ALA A 47 -11.91 -9.19 -15.10
C ALA A 47 -11.35 -9.20 -13.67
N ILE A 48 -10.35 -8.39 -13.43
CA ILE A 48 -9.73 -8.22 -12.11
C ILE A 48 -9.99 -6.80 -11.62
N LEU A 49 -10.26 -6.66 -10.33
CA LEU A 49 -10.35 -5.38 -9.64
C LEU A 49 -9.13 -5.18 -8.75
N ASP A 50 -8.42 -4.06 -8.91
CA ASP A 50 -7.38 -3.57 -8.00
C ASP A 50 -7.95 -2.46 -7.12
N VAL A 51 -8.09 -2.73 -5.83
CA VAL A 51 -8.71 -1.84 -4.83
C VAL A 51 -7.63 -1.11 -4.02
N GLY A 52 -7.66 0.21 -4.06
CA GLY A 52 -6.58 1.04 -3.53
C GLY A 52 -5.35 0.95 -4.42
N CYS A 53 -5.56 1.05 -5.74
CA CYS A 53 -4.54 0.83 -6.77
C CYS A 53 -3.37 1.83 -6.72
N GLY A 54 -3.56 2.96 -6.03
CA GLY A 54 -2.57 4.03 -5.95
C GLY A 54 -2.21 4.56 -7.34
N THR A 55 -0.94 4.47 -7.67
CA THR A 55 -0.39 4.89 -8.97
C THR A 55 -0.36 3.76 -10.02
N GLY A 56 -1.06 2.64 -9.78
CA GLY A 56 -1.22 1.54 -10.74
C GLY A 56 -0.06 0.54 -10.80
N SER A 57 0.70 0.37 -9.71
CA SER A 57 1.85 -0.55 -9.69
C SER A 57 1.49 -2.01 -9.92
N LEU A 58 0.40 -2.50 -9.30
CA LEU A 58 -0.09 -3.87 -9.47
C LEU A 58 -0.68 -4.05 -10.88
N THR A 59 -1.47 -3.10 -11.33
CA THR A 59 -2.11 -3.15 -12.65
C THR A 59 -1.12 -3.19 -13.79
N LEU A 60 -0.02 -2.41 -13.72
CA LEU A 60 1.06 -2.51 -14.71
C LEU A 60 1.59 -3.95 -14.81
N SER A 61 1.87 -4.57 -13.66
CA SER A 61 2.35 -5.96 -13.61
C SER A 61 1.33 -6.96 -14.16
N LEU A 62 0.03 -6.73 -13.93
CA LEU A 62 -1.04 -7.58 -14.45
C LEU A 62 -1.28 -7.38 -15.94
N ALA A 63 -1.28 -6.15 -16.44
CA ALA A 63 -1.51 -5.81 -17.84
C ALA A 63 -0.42 -6.39 -18.76
N GLU A 64 0.81 -6.50 -18.30
CA GLU A 64 1.91 -7.12 -19.05
C GLU A 64 1.71 -8.63 -19.27
N ARG A 65 0.97 -9.31 -18.38
CA ARG A 65 0.94 -10.78 -18.28
C ARG A 65 -0.39 -11.40 -18.63
N ARG A 66 -1.47 -10.64 -18.64
CA ARG A 66 -2.83 -11.13 -18.83
C ARG A 66 -3.48 -10.47 -20.04
N ARG A 67 -4.38 -11.23 -20.68
CA ARG A 67 -5.21 -10.73 -21.79
C ARG A 67 -6.49 -10.04 -21.31
N GLY A 68 -6.87 -10.20 -20.00
CA GLY A 68 -8.09 -9.64 -19.42
C GLY A 68 -7.92 -8.18 -19.01
N ARG A 69 -9.05 -7.47 -18.90
CA ARG A 69 -9.08 -6.09 -18.38
C ARG A 69 -8.85 -6.06 -16.88
N VAL A 70 -8.19 -5.00 -16.41
CA VAL A 70 -8.04 -4.69 -15.01
C VAL A 70 -8.80 -3.40 -14.72
N SER A 71 -9.71 -3.44 -13.76
CA SER A 71 -10.37 -2.24 -13.26
C SER A 71 -9.64 -1.78 -12.01
N GLU A 72 -9.39 -0.49 -11.93
CA GLU A 72 -8.66 0.14 -10.83
C GLU A 72 -9.52 1.16 -10.11
N ILE A 73 -9.45 1.14 -8.78
CA ILE A 73 -10.15 2.11 -7.96
C ILE A 73 -9.27 2.58 -6.80
N ASP A 74 -9.22 3.89 -6.61
CA ASP A 74 -8.54 4.53 -5.46
C ASP A 74 -9.32 5.77 -5.03
N ILE A 75 -9.31 6.08 -3.75
CA ILE A 75 -9.95 7.27 -3.20
C ILE A 75 -9.19 8.56 -3.54
N ALA A 76 -7.90 8.45 -3.88
CA ALA A 76 -7.01 9.56 -4.14
C ALA A 76 -7.04 9.97 -5.63
N ALA A 77 -7.82 10.97 -5.97
CA ALA A 77 -7.88 11.50 -7.34
C ALA A 77 -6.50 11.86 -7.93
N PRO A 78 -5.52 12.44 -7.18
CA PRO A 78 -4.17 12.69 -7.71
C PRO A 78 -3.42 11.43 -8.12
N TYR A 79 -3.64 10.31 -7.41
CA TYR A 79 -3.02 9.02 -7.76
C TYR A 79 -3.65 8.44 -9.01
N ILE A 80 -4.96 8.48 -9.13
CA ILE A 80 -5.68 8.05 -10.34
C ILE A 80 -5.27 8.90 -11.56
N ALA A 81 -5.12 10.22 -11.40
CA ALA A 81 -4.64 11.08 -12.48
C ALA A 81 -3.24 10.66 -12.96
N PHE A 82 -2.35 10.33 -12.03
CA PHE A 82 -1.02 9.81 -12.35
C PHE A 82 -1.09 8.43 -13.00
N ALA A 83 -1.89 7.51 -12.46
CA ALA A 83 -2.04 6.16 -13.02
C ALA A 83 -2.54 6.18 -14.47
N ARG A 84 -3.49 7.05 -14.80
CA ARG A 84 -3.97 7.26 -16.18
C ARG A 84 -2.91 7.78 -17.16
N SER A 85 -1.86 8.44 -16.68
CA SER A 85 -0.75 8.90 -17.54
C SER A 85 0.24 7.79 -17.90
N ARG A 86 0.08 6.60 -17.33
CA ARG A 86 0.97 5.45 -17.60
C ARG A 86 0.57 4.71 -18.88
N PRO A 87 1.53 4.11 -19.59
CA PRO A 87 1.26 3.42 -20.86
C PRO A 87 0.65 2.02 -20.63
N VAL A 88 -0.54 1.93 -20.06
CA VAL A 88 -1.28 0.67 -19.89
C VAL A 88 -2.24 0.38 -21.05
N GLY A 89 -2.47 1.36 -21.91
CA GLY A 89 -3.40 1.26 -23.05
C GLY A 89 -4.84 0.97 -22.60
N ASP A 90 -5.62 0.34 -23.47
CA ASP A 90 -7.03 0.01 -23.21
C ASP A 90 -7.24 -1.18 -22.25
N ARG A 91 -6.19 -1.63 -21.57
CA ARG A 91 -6.23 -2.80 -20.68
C ARG A 91 -6.64 -2.47 -19.26
N ALA A 92 -6.63 -1.19 -18.88
CA ALA A 92 -6.99 -0.75 -17.55
C ALA A 92 -8.04 0.35 -17.57
N ASP A 93 -9.02 0.25 -16.66
CA ASP A 93 -10.02 1.27 -16.39
C ASP A 93 -9.77 1.85 -15.00
N PHE A 94 -9.67 3.17 -14.90
CA PHE A 94 -9.35 3.85 -13.65
C PHE A 94 -10.55 4.62 -13.13
N ALA A 95 -10.92 4.40 -11.87
CA ALA A 95 -11.98 5.13 -11.19
C ALA A 95 -11.50 5.77 -9.89
N VAL A 96 -12.01 6.95 -9.57
CA VAL A 96 -11.91 7.50 -8.21
C VAL A 96 -13.11 6.97 -7.43
N GLY A 97 -12.84 6.30 -6.29
CA GLY A 97 -13.91 5.76 -5.46
C GLY A 97 -13.41 5.13 -4.17
N ASP A 98 -14.35 4.77 -3.33
CA ASP A 98 -14.13 4.27 -1.98
C ASP A 98 -14.17 2.74 -1.94
N ALA A 99 -13.15 2.12 -1.36
CA ALA A 99 -13.07 0.68 -1.14
C ALA A 99 -14.24 0.14 -0.29
N CYS A 100 -14.80 0.99 0.58
CA CYS A 100 -15.95 0.66 1.41
C CYS A 100 -17.30 0.73 0.65
N HIS A 101 -17.33 1.27 -0.57
CA HIS A 101 -18.53 1.44 -1.39
C HIS A 101 -18.17 1.28 -2.87
N LEU A 102 -17.84 0.05 -3.27
CA LEU A 102 -17.41 -0.23 -4.64
C LEU A 102 -18.56 -0.04 -5.65
N PRO A 103 -18.40 0.81 -6.67
CA PRO A 103 -19.45 1.13 -7.65
C PRO A 103 -19.60 0.05 -8.72
N TYR A 104 -19.52 -1.21 -8.34
CA TYR A 104 -19.58 -2.36 -9.24
C TYR A 104 -20.71 -3.32 -8.82
N ALA A 105 -21.28 -3.99 -9.81
CA ALA A 105 -22.29 -5.02 -9.58
C ALA A 105 -21.72 -6.20 -8.79
N ASP A 106 -22.61 -6.93 -8.12
CA ASP A 106 -22.27 -8.19 -7.46
C ASP A 106 -21.73 -9.20 -8.47
N ARG A 107 -20.73 -9.99 -8.07
CA ARG A 107 -20.20 -11.13 -8.83
C ARG A 107 -19.66 -10.75 -10.21
N HIS A 108 -19.22 -9.52 -10.39
CA HIS A 108 -18.74 -9.00 -11.66
C HIS A 108 -17.31 -9.46 -12.01
N PHE A 109 -16.44 -9.57 -11.00
CA PHE A 109 -15.01 -9.86 -11.20
C PHE A 109 -14.67 -11.32 -10.95
N GLY A 110 -13.62 -11.82 -11.61
CA GLY A 110 -12.97 -13.09 -11.30
C GLY A 110 -12.07 -13.00 -10.05
N ALA A 111 -11.50 -11.83 -9.81
CA ALA A 111 -10.72 -11.57 -8.60
C ALA A 111 -10.79 -10.10 -8.17
N SER A 112 -10.62 -9.86 -6.87
CA SER A 112 -10.41 -8.54 -6.29
C SER A 112 -9.16 -8.54 -5.43
N LEU A 113 -8.26 -7.61 -5.68
CA LEU A 113 -6.95 -7.51 -5.06
C LEU A 113 -6.81 -6.18 -4.32
N ALA A 114 -6.00 -6.15 -3.25
CA ALA A 114 -5.63 -4.92 -2.57
C ALA A 114 -4.15 -5.01 -2.16
N GLN A 115 -3.28 -4.30 -2.88
CA GLN A 115 -1.86 -4.24 -2.57
C GLN A 115 -1.53 -3.00 -1.76
N LEU A 116 -1.14 -3.20 -0.49
CA LEU A 116 -0.65 -2.15 0.43
C LEU A 116 -1.68 -1.06 0.79
N ALA A 117 -2.97 -1.35 0.62
CA ALA A 117 -4.05 -0.38 0.81
C ALA A 117 -4.86 -0.59 2.10
N LEU A 118 -5.25 -1.84 2.41
CA LEU A 118 -6.26 -2.14 3.45
C LEU A 118 -5.91 -1.63 4.85
N ASN A 119 -4.65 -1.56 5.23
CA ASN A 119 -4.21 -1.05 6.53
C ASN A 119 -4.41 0.47 6.70
N PHE A 120 -4.75 1.18 5.63
CA PHE A 120 -5.10 2.60 5.65
C PHE A 120 -6.59 2.87 5.50
N VAL A 121 -7.40 1.86 5.24
CA VAL A 121 -8.86 1.96 5.18
C VAL A 121 -9.41 2.04 6.60
N THR A 122 -10.34 2.96 6.86
CA THR A 122 -10.92 3.17 8.20
C THR A 122 -11.81 2.01 8.66
N ASP A 123 -12.49 1.34 7.73
CA ASP A 123 -13.26 0.10 7.97
C ASP A 123 -12.80 -0.99 6.99
N PRO A 124 -11.71 -1.70 7.30
CA PRO A 124 -11.21 -2.77 6.43
C PRO A 124 -12.16 -3.97 6.33
N ALA A 125 -13.03 -4.18 7.33
CA ALA A 125 -14.02 -5.24 7.27
C ALA A 125 -15.12 -4.92 6.25
N LEU A 126 -15.56 -3.67 6.17
CA LEU A 126 -16.50 -3.22 5.14
C LEU A 126 -15.87 -3.29 3.75
N ALA A 127 -14.63 -2.79 3.59
CA ALA A 127 -13.93 -2.89 2.32
C ALA A 127 -13.78 -4.35 1.85
N LEU A 128 -13.43 -5.27 2.75
CA LEU A 128 -13.34 -6.68 2.41
C LEU A 128 -14.70 -7.30 2.04
N ARG A 129 -15.79 -6.91 2.72
CA ARG A 129 -17.15 -7.33 2.33
C ARG A 129 -17.48 -6.87 0.89
N GLU A 130 -17.13 -5.64 0.55
CA GLU A 130 -17.32 -5.10 -0.80
C GLU A 130 -16.45 -5.84 -1.83
N MET A 131 -15.16 -6.04 -1.53
CA MET A 131 -14.26 -6.83 -2.37
C MET A 131 -14.82 -8.24 -2.62
N ARG A 132 -15.37 -8.89 -1.59
CA ARG A 132 -16.02 -10.19 -1.73
C ARG A 132 -17.32 -10.12 -2.54
N ARG A 133 -18.16 -9.11 -2.31
CA ARG A 133 -19.46 -8.93 -3.00
C ARG A 133 -19.30 -8.86 -4.52
N VAL A 134 -18.30 -8.11 -4.97
CA VAL A 134 -18.09 -7.88 -6.40
C VAL A 134 -17.42 -9.06 -7.11
N VAL A 135 -16.92 -10.05 -6.37
CA VAL A 135 -16.26 -11.24 -6.94
C VAL A 135 -17.26 -12.39 -7.09
N ARG A 136 -17.24 -13.07 -8.24
CA ARG A 136 -18.08 -14.23 -8.53
C ARG A 136 -17.75 -15.44 -7.63
N PRO A 137 -18.69 -16.38 -7.43
CA PRO A 137 -18.39 -17.65 -6.77
C PRO A 137 -17.21 -18.36 -7.44
N GLY A 138 -16.33 -18.94 -6.62
CA GLY A 138 -15.06 -19.54 -7.08
C GLY A 138 -13.94 -18.53 -7.36
N GLY A 139 -14.24 -17.23 -7.41
CA GLY A 139 -13.25 -16.19 -7.62
C GLY A 139 -12.38 -15.92 -6.39
N VAL A 140 -11.31 -15.15 -6.57
CA VAL A 140 -10.26 -14.92 -5.57
C VAL A 140 -10.37 -13.52 -4.98
N VAL A 141 -10.21 -13.42 -3.66
CA VAL A 141 -9.97 -12.15 -2.95
C VAL A 141 -8.61 -12.26 -2.26
N ALA A 142 -7.70 -11.32 -2.54
CA ALA A 142 -6.37 -11.33 -1.95
C ALA A 142 -5.90 -9.92 -1.56
N ALA A 143 -5.08 -9.85 -0.52
CA ALA A 143 -4.44 -8.61 -0.12
C ALA A 143 -3.00 -8.83 0.37
N ALA A 144 -2.22 -7.76 0.32
CA ALA A 144 -0.92 -7.67 0.97
C ALA A 144 -0.82 -6.35 1.74
N VAL A 145 -0.20 -6.37 2.92
CA VAL A 145 0.09 -5.20 3.76
C VAL A 145 1.52 -5.27 4.28
N TRP A 146 2.19 -4.13 4.45
CA TRP A 146 3.52 -4.13 5.01
C TRP A 146 3.54 -4.63 6.47
N ASP A 147 4.54 -5.44 6.80
CA ASP A 147 4.93 -5.72 8.19
C ASP A 147 5.67 -4.49 8.75
N PHE A 148 4.92 -3.56 9.30
CA PHE A 148 5.50 -2.33 9.86
C PHE A 148 6.42 -2.59 11.05
N ARG A 149 6.20 -3.67 11.78
CA ARG A 149 6.94 -3.94 13.01
C ARG A 149 8.29 -4.60 12.77
N GLY A 150 8.34 -5.63 11.96
CA GLY A 150 9.54 -6.46 11.80
C GLY A 150 10.13 -6.47 10.39
N GLY A 151 9.31 -6.21 9.38
CA GLY A 151 9.65 -6.44 7.99
C GLY A 151 10.02 -5.20 7.18
N LEU A 152 9.73 -3.99 7.65
CA LEU A 152 9.91 -2.78 6.87
C LEU A 152 11.15 -1.98 7.35
N VAL A 153 12.34 -2.50 7.05
CA VAL A 153 13.60 -2.04 7.61
C VAL A 153 13.85 -0.54 7.37
N TYR A 154 13.57 -0.02 6.18
CA TYR A 154 13.80 1.40 5.87
C TYR A 154 12.95 2.33 6.75
N GLN A 155 11.70 1.97 7.05
CA GLN A 155 10.85 2.74 7.94
C GLN A 155 11.26 2.58 9.41
N ARG A 156 11.71 1.39 9.81
CA ARG A 156 12.24 1.16 11.15
C ARG A 156 13.45 2.04 11.42
N LEU A 157 14.37 2.13 10.47
CA LEU A 157 15.54 3.01 10.57
C LEU A 157 15.12 4.47 10.81
N PHE A 158 14.13 4.97 10.07
CA PHE A 158 13.60 6.32 10.27
C PHE A 158 12.90 6.47 11.63
N TRP A 159 11.85 5.63 11.86
CA TRP A 159 10.99 5.80 13.03
C TRP A 159 11.70 5.56 14.36
N ASP A 160 12.57 4.56 14.44
CA ASP A 160 13.30 4.27 15.69
C ASP A 160 14.32 5.37 16.01
N THR A 161 14.97 5.92 14.98
CA THR A 161 15.87 7.07 15.15
C THR A 161 15.10 8.33 15.56
N ALA A 162 14.04 8.67 14.85
CA ALA A 162 13.23 9.85 15.15
C ALA A 162 12.55 9.77 16.52
N ALA A 163 12.05 8.61 16.91
CA ALA A 163 11.41 8.38 18.20
C ALA A 163 12.36 8.58 19.41
N GLY A 164 13.64 8.33 19.21
CA GLY A 164 14.68 8.63 20.22
C GLY A 164 14.91 10.12 20.45
N LEU A 165 14.41 10.98 19.54
CA LEU A 165 14.62 12.44 19.56
C LEU A 165 13.31 13.22 19.77
N ASP A 166 12.18 12.62 19.39
CA ASP A 166 10.89 13.28 19.38
C ASP A 166 9.77 12.32 19.81
N PRO A 167 9.09 12.58 20.93
CA PRO A 167 7.95 11.77 21.38
C PRO A 167 6.80 11.69 20.36
N GLN A 168 6.63 12.69 19.48
CA GLN A 168 5.60 12.66 18.44
C GLN A 168 5.93 11.61 17.37
N ALA A 169 7.21 11.43 17.02
CA ALA A 169 7.65 10.34 16.16
C ALA A 169 7.38 8.98 16.81
N GLY A 170 7.67 8.85 18.11
CA GLY A 170 7.36 7.65 18.89
C GLY A 170 5.88 7.29 18.82
N ALA A 171 5.01 8.26 19.10
CA ALA A 171 3.57 8.08 19.04
C ALA A 171 3.07 7.73 17.63
N ALA A 172 3.66 8.29 16.56
CA ALA A 172 3.32 7.97 15.18
C ALA A 172 3.74 6.55 14.82
N ARG A 173 4.96 6.14 15.19
CA ARG A 173 5.47 4.77 15.05
C ARG A 173 4.57 3.76 15.73
N ASP A 174 4.21 4.01 16.98
CA ASP A 174 3.45 3.08 17.80
C ASP A 174 2.03 2.87 17.25
N ARG A 175 1.41 3.91 16.66
CA ARG A 175 0.15 3.76 15.92
C ARG A 175 0.28 2.84 14.72
N LEU A 176 1.37 2.92 13.95
CA LEU A 176 1.61 2.01 12.82
C LEU A 176 1.80 0.57 13.31
N PHE A 177 2.55 0.39 14.39
CA PHE A 177 2.83 -0.93 14.96
C PHE A 177 1.60 -1.57 15.63
N ALA A 178 0.64 -0.75 16.06
CA ALA A 178 -0.61 -1.22 16.64
C ALA A 178 -1.65 -1.64 15.58
N SER A 179 -1.37 -1.45 14.27
CA SER A 179 -2.30 -1.87 13.21
C SER A 179 -2.54 -3.38 13.25
N PRO A 180 -3.78 -3.84 13.50
CA PRO A 180 -4.07 -5.28 13.58
C PRO A 180 -3.73 -6.01 12.28
N LEU A 181 -3.95 -5.38 11.12
CA LEU A 181 -3.70 -5.99 9.81
C LEU A 181 -2.21 -6.18 9.51
N ALA A 182 -1.32 -5.43 10.18
CA ALA A 182 0.12 -5.59 10.05
C ALA A 182 0.69 -6.74 10.92
N LEU A 183 -0.16 -7.44 11.68
CA LEU A 183 0.20 -8.65 12.42
C LEU A 183 0.08 -9.90 11.54
N PRO A 184 0.83 -10.98 11.83
CA PRO A 184 0.84 -12.20 11.01
C PRO A 184 -0.54 -12.81 10.77
N ASP A 185 -1.44 -12.74 11.77
CA ASP A 185 -2.78 -13.33 11.71
C ASP A 185 -3.90 -12.32 11.41
N GLY A 186 -3.59 -11.01 11.36
CA GLY A 186 -4.59 -9.96 11.18
C GLY A 186 -5.39 -10.08 9.87
N LEU A 187 -4.71 -10.27 8.74
CA LEU A 187 -5.39 -10.51 7.46
C LEU A 187 -6.15 -11.85 7.45
N PRO A 188 -5.57 -13.00 7.85
CA PRO A 188 -6.31 -14.27 7.90
C PRO A 188 -7.56 -14.23 8.77
N GLU A 189 -7.55 -13.53 9.89
CA GLU A 189 -8.72 -13.36 10.76
C GLU A 189 -9.82 -12.59 10.04
N LEU A 190 -9.47 -11.46 9.44
CA LEU A 190 -10.40 -10.65 8.66
C LEU A 190 -11.04 -11.45 7.50
N TRP A 191 -10.25 -12.30 6.80
CA TRP A 191 -10.75 -13.17 5.73
C TRP A 191 -11.72 -14.24 6.23
N ARG A 192 -11.46 -14.82 7.42
CA ARG A 192 -12.37 -15.79 8.06
C ARG A 192 -13.71 -15.14 8.44
N GLU A 193 -13.67 -13.97 9.06
CA GLU A 193 -14.85 -13.21 9.45
C GLU A 193 -15.70 -12.80 8.24
N ALA A 194 -15.06 -12.47 7.12
CA ALA A 194 -15.76 -12.19 5.85
C ALA A 194 -16.36 -13.44 5.18
N GLY A 195 -16.11 -14.66 5.72
CA GLY A 195 -16.66 -15.92 5.19
C GLY A 195 -16.02 -16.41 3.91
N LEU A 196 -14.79 -16.01 3.63
CA LEU A 196 -13.97 -16.55 2.55
C LEU A 196 -13.50 -17.98 2.89
N ARG A 197 -13.20 -18.79 1.86
CA ARG A 197 -12.79 -20.18 2.00
C ARG A 197 -11.39 -20.40 1.43
N GLY A 198 -10.78 -21.54 1.79
CA GLY A 198 -9.43 -21.89 1.30
C GLY A 198 -8.42 -20.78 1.62
N ILE A 199 -8.49 -20.26 2.83
CA ILE A 199 -7.65 -19.14 3.25
C ILE A 199 -6.20 -19.60 3.36
N GLU A 200 -5.34 -18.99 2.57
CA GLU A 200 -3.91 -19.17 2.63
C GLU A 200 -3.25 -17.86 3.04
N ARG A 201 -2.27 -17.93 3.92
CA ARG A 201 -1.42 -16.79 4.32
C ARG A 201 0.01 -17.03 3.88
N GLY A 202 0.74 -15.95 3.70
CA GLY A 202 2.16 -15.96 3.39
C GLY A 202 2.84 -14.65 3.75
N SER A 203 4.14 -14.63 3.54
CA SER A 203 4.92 -13.40 3.57
C SER A 203 5.70 -13.27 2.28
N ILE A 204 5.80 -12.04 1.78
CA ILE A 204 6.53 -11.72 0.55
C ILE A 204 7.59 -10.70 0.93
N THR A 205 8.86 -11.09 0.75
CA THR A 205 10.00 -10.20 1.04
C THR A 205 10.63 -9.73 -0.25
N ILE A 206 10.83 -8.43 -0.36
CA ILE A 206 11.55 -7.79 -1.45
C ILE A 206 12.82 -7.09 -0.93
N ARG A 207 13.71 -6.73 -1.84
CA ARG A 207 14.85 -5.85 -1.56
C ARG A 207 14.53 -4.44 -2.02
N MET A 208 14.88 -3.47 -1.18
CA MET A 208 14.84 -2.05 -1.48
C MET A 208 16.27 -1.55 -1.62
N GLU A 209 16.67 -1.21 -2.83
CA GLU A 209 18.03 -0.78 -3.16
C GLU A 209 18.09 0.76 -3.19
N TYR A 210 18.98 1.31 -2.40
CA TYR A 210 19.24 2.75 -2.33
C TYR A 210 20.66 3.02 -2.81
N ALA A 211 20.85 4.01 -3.67
CA ALA A 211 22.16 4.37 -4.20
C ALA A 211 23.04 5.06 -3.13
N ASP A 212 22.43 5.88 -2.28
CA ASP A 212 23.07 6.65 -1.24
C ASP A 212 22.02 7.16 -0.23
N PHE A 213 22.45 7.98 0.73
CA PHE A 213 21.55 8.58 1.70
C PHE A 213 20.51 9.53 1.06
N ALA A 214 20.87 10.25 0.02
CA ALA A 214 19.93 11.16 -0.64
C ALA A 214 18.77 10.36 -1.30
N ASP A 215 19.07 9.24 -1.98
CA ASP A 215 18.06 8.34 -2.56
C ASP A 215 17.15 7.70 -1.50
N TYR A 216 17.63 7.54 -0.27
CA TYR A 216 16.81 7.10 0.86
C TYR A 216 15.99 8.25 1.45
N TRP A 217 16.59 9.44 1.65
CA TRP A 217 16.03 10.55 2.44
C TRP A 217 15.05 11.44 1.65
N GLU A 218 15.45 11.89 0.46
CA GLU A 218 14.66 12.85 -0.32
C GLU A 218 13.22 12.38 -0.61
N PRO A 219 12.95 11.11 -0.93
CA PRO A 219 11.59 10.64 -1.11
C PRO A 219 10.68 10.79 0.12
N LEU A 220 11.25 10.78 1.35
CA LEU A 220 10.49 11.00 2.58
C LEU A 220 9.95 12.43 2.68
N LEU A 221 10.60 13.40 2.03
CA LEU A 221 10.21 14.81 2.02
C LEU A 221 8.98 15.09 1.15
N GLY A 222 8.58 14.13 0.31
CA GLY A 222 7.45 14.25 -0.61
C GLY A 222 6.07 14.33 0.05
N GLY A 223 5.97 14.28 1.37
CA GLY A 223 4.74 14.47 2.13
C GLY A 223 3.74 13.31 2.03
N GLN A 224 4.14 12.16 1.49
CA GLN A 224 3.26 11.00 1.29
C GLN A 224 3.25 10.08 2.51
N GLY A 225 2.06 9.57 2.87
CA GLY A 225 1.89 8.64 3.97
C GLY A 225 2.26 9.18 5.36
N PRO A 226 2.36 8.32 6.37
CA PRO A 226 2.65 8.71 7.75
C PRO A 226 4.02 9.38 7.95
N VAL A 227 5.07 8.87 7.29
CA VAL A 227 6.43 9.43 7.40
C VAL A 227 6.46 10.84 6.80
N GLY A 228 5.97 11.00 5.57
CA GLY A 228 5.94 12.32 4.92
C GLY A 228 5.05 13.33 5.66
N ALA A 229 3.94 12.88 6.25
CA ALA A 229 3.08 13.75 7.08
C ALA A 229 3.81 14.23 8.34
N TYR A 230 4.57 13.34 8.99
CA TYR A 230 5.39 13.71 10.17
C TYR A 230 6.51 14.67 9.77
N VAL A 231 7.30 14.35 8.75
CA VAL A 231 8.41 15.20 8.29
C VAL A 231 7.92 16.60 7.91
N ALA A 232 6.79 16.70 7.23
CA ALA A 232 6.18 17.98 6.85
C ALA A 232 5.67 18.81 8.05
N SER A 233 5.52 18.21 9.23
CA SER A 233 5.10 18.91 10.45
C SER A 233 6.25 19.48 11.27
N LEU A 234 7.50 19.17 10.92
CA LEU A 234 8.69 19.56 11.67
C LEU A 234 9.05 21.04 11.42
N SER A 235 9.56 21.68 12.47
CA SER A 235 10.27 22.94 12.31
C SER A 235 11.61 22.72 11.59
N PRO A 236 12.18 23.78 10.93
CA PRO A 236 13.44 23.63 10.21
C PRO A 236 14.59 23.10 11.09
N ASP A 237 14.66 23.49 12.36
CA ASP A 237 15.70 23.02 13.29
C ASP A 237 15.51 21.56 13.65
N ARG A 238 14.29 21.13 13.94
CA ARG A 238 13.97 19.72 14.20
C ARG A 238 14.24 18.85 13.00
N HIS A 239 13.88 19.32 11.80
CA HIS A 239 14.14 18.62 10.56
C HIS A 239 15.64 18.31 10.40
N ARG A 240 16.51 19.33 10.56
CA ARG A 240 17.98 19.14 10.48
C ARG A 240 18.50 18.11 11.48
N VAL A 241 18.07 18.19 12.74
CA VAL A 241 18.52 17.27 13.78
C VAL A 241 18.11 15.83 13.46
N ILE A 242 16.88 15.61 12.99
CA ILE A 242 16.38 14.28 12.64
C ILE A 242 17.10 13.76 11.40
N GLU A 243 17.25 14.58 10.36
CA GLU A 243 17.99 14.22 9.14
C GLU A 243 19.42 13.77 9.46
N GLU A 244 20.16 14.55 10.26
CA GLU A 244 21.53 14.22 10.65
C GLU A 244 21.60 12.87 11.37
N ARG A 245 20.67 12.63 12.31
CA ARG A 245 20.65 11.37 13.08
C ARG A 245 20.22 10.18 12.23
N VAL A 246 19.23 10.35 11.37
CA VAL A 246 18.83 9.32 10.41
C VAL A 246 19.97 9.01 9.43
N ARG A 247 20.72 10.05 9.00
CA ARG A 247 21.92 9.87 8.18
C ARG A 247 22.98 9.02 8.87
N LEU A 248 23.30 9.32 10.12
CA LEU A 248 24.24 8.53 10.92
C LEU A 248 23.78 7.07 11.04
N SER A 249 22.51 6.83 11.28
CA SER A 249 21.92 5.49 11.33
C SER A 249 22.00 4.75 9.98
N TYR A 250 21.74 5.45 8.89
CA TYR A 250 21.84 4.91 7.51
C TYR A 250 23.29 4.52 7.19
N LEU A 251 24.25 5.38 7.52
CA LEU A 251 25.66 5.15 7.24
C LEU A 251 26.24 4.02 8.12
N SER A 252 25.79 3.87 9.36
CA SER A 252 26.28 2.86 10.30
C SER A 252 27.80 2.79 10.39
N GLY A 253 28.46 3.96 10.39
CA GLY A 253 29.93 4.08 10.44
C GLY A 253 30.67 3.84 9.11
N ALA A 254 29.97 3.52 8.04
CA ALA A 254 30.56 3.38 6.70
C ALA A 254 30.44 4.69 5.88
N PRO A 255 31.24 4.87 4.81
CA PRO A 255 31.06 5.95 3.85
C PRO A 255 29.65 5.94 3.23
N ASP A 256 29.21 7.10 2.74
CA ASP A 256 27.96 7.19 1.97
C ASP A 256 28.05 6.35 0.68
N GLY A 257 26.93 5.72 0.32
CA GLY A 257 26.88 4.85 -0.84
C GLY A 257 25.75 3.83 -0.76
N PRO A 258 25.77 2.80 -1.63
CA PRO A 258 24.66 1.86 -1.78
C PRO A 258 24.30 1.11 -0.49
N ARG A 259 22.98 0.96 -0.27
CA ARG A 259 22.42 0.13 0.81
C ARG A 259 21.27 -0.69 0.25
N SER A 260 21.18 -1.93 0.75
CA SER A 260 20.10 -2.86 0.43
C SER A 260 19.35 -3.21 1.71
N MET A 261 18.06 -2.91 1.74
CA MET A 261 17.19 -3.16 2.89
C MET A 261 16.08 -4.13 2.51
N THR A 262 15.65 -4.97 3.44
CA THR A 262 14.49 -5.85 3.23
C THR A 262 13.20 -5.11 3.52
N ALA A 263 12.15 -5.46 2.76
CA ALA A 263 10.78 -5.10 3.07
C ALA A 263 9.90 -6.33 2.91
N THR A 264 9.17 -6.68 3.98
CA THR A 264 8.28 -7.84 4.02
C THR A 264 6.83 -7.36 4.10
N ALA A 265 5.97 -7.97 3.29
CA ALA A 265 4.53 -7.81 3.35
C ALA A 265 3.89 -9.13 3.79
N TRP A 266 2.93 -9.05 4.72
CA TRP A 266 1.98 -10.12 4.98
C TRP A 266 1.00 -10.21 3.83
N ALA A 267 0.74 -11.41 3.35
CA ALA A 267 -0.19 -11.65 2.25
C ALA A 267 -1.23 -12.69 2.66
N VAL A 268 -2.45 -12.51 2.15
CA VAL A 268 -3.55 -13.45 2.31
C VAL A 268 -4.31 -13.58 1.01
N ARG A 269 -4.82 -14.79 0.75
CA ARG A 269 -5.81 -15.06 -0.31
C ARG A 269 -6.91 -15.95 0.22
N GLY A 270 -8.07 -15.87 -0.42
CA GLY A 270 -9.20 -16.77 -0.17
C GLY A 270 -10.15 -16.79 -1.36
N THR A 271 -11.08 -17.73 -1.39
CA THR A 271 -12.06 -17.88 -2.46
C THR A 271 -13.48 -17.55 -1.99
N VAL A 272 -14.26 -16.95 -2.88
CA VAL A 272 -15.67 -16.67 -2.67
C VAL A 272 -16.47 -17.95 -2.86
N ARG A 273 -17.48 -18.15 -2.01
CA ARG A 273 -18.37 -19.32 -2.06
C ARG A 273 -19.45 -19.16 -3.11
#